data_4b4cc2219b26a4f43862ded43a7989d1
#
_entry.id   4b4cc2219b26a4f43862ded43a7989d1
#
_cell.length_a   1.000
_cell.length_b   1.000
_cell.length_c   1.000
_cell.angle_alpha   90.00
_cell.angle_beta   90.00
_cell.angle_gamma   90.00
#
_symmetry.space_group_name_H-M   'P 1'
#
loop_
_entity.id
_entity.type
_entity.pdbx_description
1 polymer ?
#
loop_
_entity_poly.entity_id
_entity_poly.type
_entity_poly.pdbx_seq_one_letter_code
_entity_poly.pdbx_strand_id
1 'polypeptide(L)'
;CTGGAFDSNLSCYLIANKDFTKFLALDAGSLLEGISQVVKKNSLEELNIALSSESFPEIDFLKNHVKAYVISHAHLDHVKGLVINSAVDQKKNIYGTHTTINYLRDHLFNHKIWPNYANEGSQPLSLYHYVRLSLGEEYIIPEVEMSVETFLLEHSKGYSSSAFLIKSEDRYMMYFGDTSPDCLEKKKCLHTIWERIAPLIRQNILRDIFIECSYPGDCSSECLFGHFNPGYLLQELRHLAFLVEGTNLSCSLRNLRVYITHIKKQQP
;
A
#
# COMPACT_ATOMS: atom_id res chain seq x y z
N CYS A 1 9.87 -3.00 -3.87
CA CYS A 1 9.40 -4.31 -3.40
C CYS A 1 9.28 -5.29 -4.55
N THR A 2 9.19 -6.58 -4.24
CA THR A 2 8.94 -7.67 -5.17
C THR A 2 7.55 -8.22 -4.91
N GLY A 3 6.80 -8.54 -5.96
CA GLY A 3 5.56 -9.30 -5.84
C GLY A 3 5.85 -10.80 -5.99
N GLY A 4 5.14 -11.62 -5.22
CA GLY A 4 4.98 -13.04 -5.49
C GLY A 4 6.10 -13.95 -5.02
N ALA A 5 6.74 -14.71 -5.92
CA ALA A 5 7.45 -15.97 -5.67
C ALA A 5 8.56 -15.98 -4.61
N PHE A 6 9.12 -14.83 -4.24
CA PHE A 6 10.12 -14.72 -3.16
C PHE A 6 9.44 -14.19 -1.90
N ASP A 7 9.84 -14.68 -0.75
CA ASP A 7 9.25 -14.33 0.54
C ASP A 7 9.89 -13.11 1.22
N SER A 8 10.86 -12.48 0.56
CA SER A 8 11.53 -11.25 0.99
C SER A 8 11.19 -10.04 0.12
N ASN A 9 11.24 -8.85 0.70
CA ASN A 9 10.94 -7.57 0.03
C ASN A 9 9.51 -7.49 -0.56
N LEU A 10 8.57 -8.17 0.05
CA LEU A 10 7.15 -8.13 -0.32
C LEU A 10 6.55 -6.76 -0.04
N SER A 11 5.38 -6.48 -0.65
CA SER A 11 4.74 -5.16 -0.61
C SER A 11 4.52 -4.66 0.81
N CYS A 12 5.26 -3.63 1.19
CA CYS A 12 5.13 -2.93 2.45
C CYS A 12 5.89 -1.61 2.39
N TYR A 13 5.22 -0.51 2.74
CA TYR A 13 5.82 0.82 2.80
C TYR A 13 5.45 1.48 4.11
N LEU A 14 6.37 2.20 4.71
CA LEU A 14 6.13 2.99 5.91
C LEU A 14 6.14 4.47 5.56
N ILE A 15 5.06 5.17 5.89
CA ILE A 15 4.96 6.61 5.76
C ILE A 15 5.04 7.22 7.14
N ALA A 16 6.00 8.11 7.34
CA ALA A 16 6.16 8.84 8.59
C ALA A 16 5.23 10.06 8.65
N ASN A 17 4.77 10.40 9.86
CA ASN A 17 4.25 11.73 10.13
C ASN A 17 5.38 12.78 10.04
N LYS A 18 5.03 14.06 10.14
CA LYS A 18 5.98 15.17 10.00
C LYS A 18 7.22 15.07 10.90
N ASP A 19 7.03 14.60 12.12
CA ASP A 19 8.09 14.53 13.14
C ASP A 19 8.85 13.19 13.12
N PHE A 20 8.55 12.31 12.16
CA PHE A 20 9.13 10.96 12.01
C PHE A 20 8.99 10.07 13.25
N THR A 21 7.99 10.32 14.10
CA THR A 21 7.76 9.56 15.35
C THR A 21 6.73 8.46 15.21
N LYS A 22 5.81 8.61 14.23
CA LYS A 22 4.68 7.72 13.99
C LYS A 22 4.64 7.31 12.53
N PHE A 23 4.44 6.04 12.27
CA PHE A 23 4.43 5.48 10.92
C PHE A 23 3.11 4.78 10.62
N LEU A 24 2.59 5.02 9.43
CA LEU A 24 1.51 4.29 8.80
C LEU A 24 2.11 3.23 7.89
N ALA A 25 1.73 1.96 8.07
CA ALA A 25 2.10 0.91 7.14
C ALA A 25 1.07 0.80 6.01
N LEU A 26 1.54 0.93 4.77
CA LEU A 26 0.80 0.63 3.55
C LEU A 26 1.17 -0.78 3.12
N ASP A 27 0.22 -1.68 3.24
CA ASP A 27 0.43 -3.12 3.21
C ASP A 27 1.47 -3.60 4.25
N ALA A 28 1.64 -4.89 4.38
CA ALA A 28 2.52 -5.47 5.39
C ALA A 28 3.08 -6.83 4.97
N GLY A 29 3.54 -6.96 3.73
CA GLY A 29 4.07 -8.20 3.18
C GLY A 29 5.32 -8.71 3.92
N SER A 30 6.40 -7.92 3.94
CA SER A 30 7.67 -8.25 4.65
C SER A 30 8.01 -7.16 5.67
N LEU A 31 7.04 -6.75 6.52
CA LEU A 31 7.16 -5.58 7.39
C LEU A 31 8.35 -5.68 8.35
N LEU A 32 8.42 -6.70 9.20
CA LEU A 32 9.46 -6.82 10.23
C LEU A 32 10.85 -7.04 9.61
N GLU A 33 10.92 -7.76 8.49
CA GLU A 33 12.16 -7.90 7.72
C GLU A 33 12.63 -6.56 7.17
N GLY A 34 11.72 -5.76 6.60
CA GLY A 34 12.01 -4.41 6.13
C GLY A 34 12.53 -3.50 7.25
N ILE A 35 11.89 -3.53 8.41
CA ILE A 35 12.35 -2.81 9.61
C ILE A 35 13.75 -3.27 10.00
N SER A 36 14.02 -4.59 10.02
CA SER A 36 15.35 -5.13 10.33
C SER A 36 16.44 -4.60 9.38
N GLN A 37 16.14 -4.45 8.09
CA GLN A 37 17.10 -3.87 7.15
C GLN A 37 17.37 -2.38 7.44
N VAL A 38 16.36 -1.62 7.83
CA VAL A 38 16.50 -0.21 8.23
C VAL A 38 17.33 -0.07 9.50
N VAL A 39 17.08 -0.91 10.51
CA VAL A 39 17.87 -0.98 11.75
C VAL A 39 19.33 -1.32 11.44
N LYS A 40 19.60 -2.37 10.68
CA LYS A 40 20.97 -2.78 10.32
C LYS A 40 21.76 -1.72 9.54
N LYS A 41 21.09 -0.85 8.83
CA LYS A 41 21.70 0.28 8.10
C LYS A 41 21.85 1.54 8.95
N ASN A 42 21.48 1.52 10.22
CA ASN A 42 21.44 2.66 11.12
C ASN A 42 20.60 3.86 10.62
N SER A 43 19.68 3.62 9.68
CA SER A 43 18.87 4.69 9.09
C SER A 43 17.88 5.32 10.08
N LEU A 44 17.59 4.67 11.19
CA LEU A 44 16.73 5.21 12.25
C LEU A 44 17.45 6.28 13.10
N GLU A 45 18.76 6.20 13.22
CA GLU A 45 19.57 7.22 13.91
C GLU A 45 19.50 8.56 13.16
N GLU A 46 19.49 8.53 11.83
CA GLU A 46 19.33 9.72 10.98
C GLU A 46 17.97 10.41 11.21
N LEU A 47 16.97 9.66 11.65
CA LEU A 47 15.64 10.16 11.98
C LEU A 47 15.48 10.53 13.47
N ASN A 48 16.55 10.41 14.28
CA ASN A 48 16.53 10.59 15.75
C ASN A 48 15.52 9.67 16.48
N ILE A 49 15.31 8.46 15.96
CA ILE A 49 14.44 7.47 16.58
C ILE A 49 15.27 6.64 17.56
N ALA A 50 15.00 6.83 18.85
CA ALA A 50 15.61 6.03 19.89
C ALA A 50 14.83 4.71 20.06
N LEU A 51 15.53 3.58 19.99
CA LEU A 51 14.98 2.26 20.24
C LEU A 51 15.39 1.76 21.64
N SER A 52 14.54 0.95 22.25
CA SER A 52 14.87 0.32 23.55
C SER A 52 16.03 -0.65 23.41
N SER A 53 16.97 -0.61 24.35
CA SER A 53 18.06 -1.58 24.46
C SER A 53 17.64 -2.92 25.10
N GLU A 54 16.42 -3.00 25.64
CA GLU A 54 15.91 -4.17 26.36
C GLU A 54 15.16 -5.18 25.50
N SER A 55 14.91 -4.83 24.23
CA SER A 55 14.18 -5.68 23.28
C SER A 55 14.90 -5.77 21.93
N PHE A 56 14.40 -6.64 21.05
CA PHE A 56 14.82 -6.61 19.65
C PHE A 56 14.43 -5.27 19.04
N PRO A 57 15.36 -4.50 18.47
CA PRO A 57 15.08 -3.16 17.94
C PRO A 57 13.94 -3.14 16.90
N GLU A 58 13.84 -4.19 16.09
CA GLU A 58 12.78 -4.32 15.07
C GLU A 58 11.39 -4.45 15.70
N ILE A 59 11.29 -5.20 16.80
CA ILE A 59 10.03 -5.41 17.54
C ILE A 59 9.66 -4.13 18.29
N ASP A 60 10.65 -3.44 18.87
CA ASP A 60 10.43 -2.16 19.53
C ASP A 60 9.89 -1.11 18.53
N PHE A 61 10.52 -1.01 17.37
CA PHE A 61 10.05 -0.13 16.30
C PHE A 61 8.63 -0.50 15.83
N LEU A 62 8.38 -1.78 15.57
CA LEU A 62 7.06 -2.27 15.18
C LEU A 62 6.00 -1.86 16.20
N LYS A 63 6.24 -2.10 17.48
CA LYS A 63 5.30 -1.78 18.55
C LYS A 63 5.10 -0.28 18.72
N ASN A 64 6.19 0.46 18.85
CA ASN A 64 6.15 1.82 19.36
C ASN A 64 6.05 2.90 18.26
N HIS A 65 6.43 2.60 17.03
CA HIS A 65 6.45 3.58 15.94
C HIS A 65 5.47 3.26 14.80
N VAL A 66 5.24 2.00 14.44
CA VAL A 66 4.17 1.66 13.50
C VAL A 66 2.83 1.72 14.22
N LYS A 67 1.97 2.67 13.85
CA LYS A 67 0.74 3.00 14.60
C LYS A 67 -0.53 2.39 14.02
N ALA A 68 -0.56 2.16 12.72
CA ALA A 68 -1.71 1.61 12.02
C ALA A 68 -1.30 0.94 10.71
N TYR A 69 -2.21 0.16 10.16
CA TYR A 69 -2.08 -0.51 8.86
C TYR A 69 -3.18 -0.04 7.92
N VAL A 70 -2.85 0.24 6.66
CA VAL A 70 -3.80 0.40 5.56
C VAL A 70 -3.52 -0.70 4.56
N ILE A 71 -4.48 -1.58 4.33
CA ILE A 71 -4.30 -2.80 3.53
C ILE A 71 -5.06 -2.67 2.21
N SER A 72 -4.32 -2.78 1.10
CA SER A 72 -4.87 -2.67 -0.24
C SER A 72 -5.76 -3.85 -0.60
N HIS A 73 -5.29 -5.06 -0.35
CA HIS A 73 -6.00 -6.32 -0.55
C HIS A 73 -5.34 -7.46 0.24
N ALA A 74 -5.96 -8.64 0.26
CA ALA A 74 -5.59 -9.72 1.18
C ALA A 74 -4.69 -10.80 0.56
N HIS A 75 -3.99 -10.54 -0.56
CA HIS A 75 -2.99 -11.47 -1.05
C HIS A 75 -1.80 -11.57 -0.07
N LEU A 76 -1.19 -12.76 0.01
CA LEU A 76 -0.20 -13.05 1.03
C LEU A 76 1.04 -12.16 0.94
N ASP A 77 1.45 -11.77 -0.25
CA ASP A 77 2.57 -10.85 -0.46
C ASP A 77 2.29 -9.40 -0.04
N HIS A 78 1.04 -9.10 0.35
CA HIS A 78 0.61 -7.84 0.95
C HIS A 78 0.31 -7.94 2.45
N VAL A 79 0.04 -9.14 2.98
CA VAL A 79 -0.41 -9.31 4.38
C VAL A 79 0.37 -10.34 5.20
N LYS A 80 1.36 -11.04 4.62
CA LYS A 80 2.15 -12.08 5.33
C LYS A 80 2.74 -11.55 6.64
N GLY A 81 3.37 -10.38 6.60
CA GLY A 81 3.97 -9.76 7.78
C GLY A 81 2.92 -9.33 8.81
N LEU A 82 1.77 -8.79 8.39
CA LEU A 82 0.67 -8.48 9.29
C LEU A 82 0.24 -9.71 10.09
N VAL A 83 0.10 -10.85 9.41
CA VAL A 83 -0.34 -12.10 10.05
C VAL A 83 0.74 -12.64 10.98
N ILE A 84 1.96 -12.86 10.49
CA ILE A 84 3.03 -13.50 11.25
C ILE A 84 3.48 -12.63 12.43
N ASN A 85 3.63 -11.32 12.23
CA ASN A 85 4.15 -10.41 13.25
C ASN A 85 3.10 -10.09 14.33
N SER A 86 1.82 -10.43 14.14
CA SER A 86 0.77 -10.20 15.12
C SER A 86 1.07 -10.80 16.49
N ALA A 87 1.84 -11.89 16.54
CA ALA A 87 2.22 -12.55 17.78
C ALA A 87 3.17 -11.69 18.68
N VAL A 88 3.86 -10.71 18.10
CA VAL A 88 4.79 -9.81 18.79
C VAL A 88 4.39 -8.33 18.70
N ASP A 89 3.27 -8.03 18.05
CA ASP A 89 2.76 -6.67 17.87
C ASP A 89 1.93 -6.20 19.09
N GLN A 90 1.34 -5.04 18.99
CA GLN A 90 0.46 -4.46 20.02
C GLN A 90 -0.86 -3.96 19.38
N LYS A 91 -1.75 -3.39 20.21
CA LYS A 91 -3.05 -2.88 19.75
C LYS A 91 -2.91 -1.84 18.67
N LYS A 92 -3.55 -2.08 17.51
CA LYS A 92 -3.56 -1.18 16.33
C LYS A 92 -4.84 -1.31 15.54
N ASN A 93 -5.13 -0.27 14.75
CA ASN A 93 -6.16 -0.32 13.76
C ASN A 93 -5.63 -0.87 12.43
N ILE A 94 -6.48 -1.68 11.76
CA ILE A 94 -6.30 -2.14 10.39
C ILE A 94 -7.40 -1.51 9.55
N TYR A 95 -7.01 -0.63 8.65
CA TYR A 95 -7.87 0.07 7.71
C TYR A 95 -7.89 -0.67 6.37
N GLY A 96 -9.06 -0.82 5.77
CA GLY A 96 -9.22 -1.43 4.46
C GLY A 96 -10.66 -1.39 3.98
N THR A 97 -10.90 -1.73 2.72
CA THR A 97 -12.27 -1.85 2.21
C THR A 97 -13.03 -2.97 2.92
N HIS A 98 -14.36 -2.95 2.82
CA HIS A 98 -15.21 -4.02 3.34
C HIS A 98 -14.76 -5.41 2.87
N THR A 99 -14.43 -5.54 1.59
CA THR A 99 -13.98 -6.80 1.00
C THR A 99 -12.65 -7.26 1.59
N THR A 100 -11.66 -6.37 1.66
CA THR A 100 -10.33 -6.67 2.24
C THR A 100 -10.45 -7.11 3.70
N ILE A 101 -11.20 -6.37 4.51
CA ILE A 101 -11.41 -6.70 5.93
C ILE A 101 -12.11 -8.04 6.09
N ASN A 102 -13.14 -8.33 5.27
CA ASN A 102 -13.83 -9.61 5.33
C ASN A 102 -12.90 -10.78 5.00
N TYR A 103 -12.02 -10.64 4.00
CA TYR A 103 -11.02 -11.66 3.68
C TYR A 103 -10.01 -11.88 4.82
N LEU A 104 -9.52 -10.83 5.47
CA LEU A 104 -8.63 -10.94 6.64
C LEU A 104 -9.34 -11.69 7.79
N ARG A 105 -10.60 -11.32 8.08
CA ARG A 105 -11.41 -11.94 9.14
C ARG A 105 -11.72 -13.40 8.86
N ASP A 106 -12.21 -13.70 7.65
CA ASP A 106 -12.80 -15.01 7.36
C ASP A 106 -11.75 -16.05 6.98
N HIS A 107 -10.62 -15.62 6.40
CA HIS A 107 -9.63 -16.54 5.84
C HIS A 107 -8.28 -16.52 6.52
N LEU A 108 -7.91 -15.48 7.28
CA LEU A 108 -6.60 -15.39 7.92
C LEU A 108 -6.71 -15.42 9.45
N PHE A 109 -7.33 -14.42 10.09
CA PHE A 109 -7.48 -14.33 11.55
C PHE A 109 -8.71 -15.10 12.03
N ASN A 110 -8.72 -16.43 11.93
CA ASN A 110 -9.91 -17.27 12.11
C ASN A 110 -9.69 -18.50 12.98
N HIS A 111 -8.58 -18.62 13.70
CA HIS A 111 -8.13 -19.77 14.49
C HIS A 111 -7.91 -21.07 13.71
N LYS A 112 -8.03 -21.02 12.36
CA LYS A 112 -7.74 -22.17 11.48
C LYS A 112 -6.40 -21.96 10.75
N ILE A 113 -6.23 -20.79 10.12
CA ILE A 113 -4.97 -20.42 9.47
C ILE A 113 -4.06 -19.72 10.47
N TRP A 114 -4.58 -18.75 11.24
CA TRP A 114 -3.86 -18.04 12.28
C TRP A 114 -4.76 -17.70 13.48
N PRO A 115 -4.21 -17.57 14.72
CA PRO A 115 -4.99 -17.10 15.86
C PRO A 115 -5.72 -15.80 15.54
N ASN A 116 -6.95 -15.66 16.03
CA ASN A 116 -7.77 -14.49 15.74
C ASN A 116 -7.33 -13.30 16.61
N TYR A 117 -6.28 -12.61 16.18
CA TYR A 117 -5.80 -11.39 16.84
C TYR A 117 -6.70 -10.17 16.61
N ALA A 118 -7.69 -10.25 15.73
CA ALA A 118 -8.60 -9.14 15.43
C ALA A 118 -9.76 -9.04 16.43
N ASN A 119 -10.62 -8.03 16.24
CA ASN A 119 -11.78 -7.75 17.10
C ASN A 119 -13.09 -8.37 16.61
N GLU A 120 -13.10 -9.06 15.47
CA GLU A 120 -14.26 -9.67 14.86
C GLU A 120 -14.02 -11.17 14.59
N GLY A 121 -15.10 -11.92 14.36
CA GLY A 121 -15.02 -13.36 14.11
C GLY A 121 -15.11 -14.19 15.37
N SER A 122 -14.69 -15.46 15.31
CA SER A 122 -14.78 -16.40 16.45
C SER A 122 -13.68 -16.10 17.47
N GLN A 123 -14.02 -16.02 18.76
CA GLN A 123 -13.10 -15.89 19.90
C GLN A 123 -12.02 -14.81 19.69
N PRO A 124 -12.38 -13.54 19.46
CA PRO A 124 -11.44 -12.48 19.12
C PRO A 124 -10.51 -12.15 20.29
N LEU A 125 -9.20 -12.06 20.01
CA LEU A 125 -8.17 -11.63 20.98
C LEU A 125 -8.08 -10.10 21.05
N SER A 126 -8.68 -9.38 20.11
CA SER A 126 -8.83 -7.91 20.08
C SER A 126 -7.51 -7.12 20.20
N LEU A 127 -6.44 -7.65 19.63
CA LEU A 127 -5.21 -6.91 19.42
C LEU A 127 -5.36 -5.90 18.27
N TYR A 128 -5.97 -6.35 17.17
CA TYR A 128 -6.26 -5.51 16.02
C TYR A 128 -7.74 -5.12 15.97
N HIS A 129 -7.99 -3.88 15.58
CA HIS A 129 -9.34 -3.38 15.36
C HIS A 129 -9.55 -3.08 13.88
N TYR A 130 -10.52 -3.73 13.26
CA TYR A 130 -10.87 -3.50 11.87
C TYR A 130 -11.65 -2.21 11.68
N VAL A 131 -11.20 -1.38 10.74
CA VAL A 131 -11.86 -0.14 10.33
C VAL A 131 -12.13 -0.22 8.82
N ARG A 132 -13.41 -0.22 8.47
CA ARG A 132 -13.84 -0.32 7.07
C ARG A 132 -13.90 1.06 6.43
N LEU A 133 -13.21 1.20 5.32
CA LEU A 133 -13.17 2.42 4.51
C LEU A 133 -14.21 2.34 3.39
N SER A 134 -14.98 3.42 3.21
CA SER A 134 -15.87 3.62 2.07
C SER A 134 -15.06 4.17 0.88
N LEU A 135 -15.45 3.78 -0.34
CA LEU A 135 -14.81 4.28 -1.55
C LEU A 135 -15.16 5.75 -1.79
N GLY A 136 -14.17 6.56 -2.14
CA GLY A 136 -14.33 7.98 -2.46
C GLY A 136 -14.57 8.89 -1.25
N GLU A 137 -14.53 8.36 -0.03
CA GLU A 137 -14.64 9.13 1.21
C GLU A 137 -13.28 9.35 1.85
N GLU A 138 -13.02 10.57 2.32
CA GLU A 138 -11.83 10.89 3.11
C GLU A 138 -12.02 10.45 4.56
N TYR A 139 -11.10 9.64 5.06
CA TYR A 139 -11.10 9.11 6.42
C TYR A 139 -9.85 9.57 7.18
N ILE A 140 -10.04 10.13 8.38
CA ILE A 140 -8.93 10.54 9.23
C ILE A 140 -8.35 9.33 9.96
N ILE A 141 -7.03 9.18 9.94
CA ILE A 141 -6.25 8.20 10.70
C ILE A 141 -5.55 8.95 11.85
N PRO A 142 -6.20 9.08 13.01
CA PRO A 142 -5.73 9.98 14.07
C PRO A 142 -4.41 9.52 14.69
N GLU A 143 -4.08 8.22 14.59
CA GLU A 143 -2.85 7.64 15.15
C GLU A 143 -1.59 8.23 14.52
N VAL A 144 -1.68 8.67 13.25
CA VAL A 144 -0.55 9.21 12.47
C VAL A 144 -0.77 10.64 11.98
N GLU A 145 -1.92 11.24 12.31
CA GLU A 145 -2.27 12.61 11.91
C GLU A 145 -2.35 12.78 10.38
N MET A 146 -2.85 11.75 9.70
CA MET A 146 -3.05 11.69 8.25
C MET A 146 -4.51 11.42 7.92
N SER A 147 -4.89 11.64 6.67
CA SER A 147 -6.15 11.14 6.13
C SER A 147 -5.91 10.28 4.89
N VAL A 148 -6.89 9.44 4.58
CA VAL A 148 -6.87 8.53 3.44
C VAL A 148 -8.19 8.59 2.71
N GLU A 149 -8.15 8.72 1.38
CA GLU A 149 -9.29 8.53 0.48
C GLU A 149 -9.05 7.25 -0.31
N THR A 150 -10.03 6.35 -0.35
CA THR A 150 -9.89 4.99 -0.87
C THR A 150 -10.55 4.85 -2.24
N PHE A 151 -9.87 4.21 -3.17
CA PHE A 151 -10.37 3.94 -4.52
C PHE A 151 -10.34 2.45 -4.82
N LEU A 152 -11.32 1.99 -5.59
CA LEU A 152 -11.35 0.62 -6.10
C LEU A 152 -10.32 0.43 -7.21
N LEU A 153 -9.68 -0.73 -7.24
CA LEU A 153 -8.87 -1.22 -8.35
C LEU A 153 -9.38 -2.59 -8.81
N GLU A 154 -9.38 -2.82 -10.11
CA GLU A 154 -9.49 -4.16 -10.68
C GLU A 154 -8.09 -4.79 -10.68
N HIS A 155 -7.97 -6.00 -10.15
CA HIS A 155 -6.68 -6.67 -10.07
C HIS A 155 -6.70 -7.97 -10.87
N SER A 156 -7.32 -9.04 -10.39
CA SER A 156 -7.50 -10.26 -11.17
C SER A 156 -8.99 -10.50 -11.39
N LYS A 157 -9.34 -11.38 -12.32
CA LYS A 157 -10.73 -11.60 -12.71
C LYS A 157 -11.62 -11.92 -11.50
N GLY A 158 -12.48 -10.95 -11.14
CA GLY A 158 -13.39 -11.05 -9.99
C GLY A 158 -12.76 -10.76 -8.62
N TYR A 159 -11.50 -10.32 -8.58
CA TYR A 159 -10.81 -9.90 -7.36
C TYR A 159 -10.44 -8.43 -7.43
N SER A 160 -10.71 -7.70 -6.36
CA SER A 160 -10.46 -6.27 -6.29
C SER A 160 -9.34 -5.96 -5.30
N SER A 161 -8.56 -4.95 -5.63
CA SER A 161 -7.59 -4.30 -4.77
C SER A 161 -8.02 -2.85 -4.50
N SER A 162 -7.18 -2.08 -3.85
CA SER A 162 -7.47 -0.68 -3.53
C SER A 162 -6.27 0.20 -3.73
N ALA A 163 -6.54 1.46 -4.12
CA ALA A 163 -5.56 2.53 -4.07
C ALA A 163 -5.94 3.55 -3.00
N PHE A 164 -4.94 4.25 -2.48
CA PHE A 164 -5.09 5.18 -1.38
C PHE A 164 -4.43 6.51 -1.71
N LEU A 165 -5.22 7.58 -1.70
CA LEU A 165 -4.72 8.95 -1.71
C LEU A 165 -4.52 9.38 -0.25
N ILE A 166 -3.25 9.50 0.16
CA ILE A 166 -2.87 9.82 1.52
C ILE A 166 -2.54 11.29 1.60
N LYS A 167 -3.10 11.97 2.59
CA LYS A 167 -2.84 13.38 2.88
C LYS A 167 -2.17 13.52 4.23
N SER A 168 -1.10 14.29 4.27
CA SER A 168 -0.46 14.77 5.48
C SER A 168 -0.24 16.28 5.35
N GLU A 169 -0.84 17.07 6.22
CA GLU A 169 -0.91 18.54 6.11
C GLU A 169 -1.45 18.97 4.71
N ASP A 170 -0.66 19.72 3.94
CA ASP A 170 -1.01 20.18 2.58
C ASP A 170 -0.39 19.33 1.47
N ARG A 171 0.13 18.14 1.77
CA ARG A 171 0.80 17.25 0.83
C ARG A 171 0.03 15.98 0.63
N TYR A 172 0.07 15.49 -0.61
CA TYR A 172 -0.56 14.25 -1.01
C TYR A 172 0.45 13.30 -1.62
N MET A 173 0.22 12.01 -1.40
CA MET A 173 0.83 10.93 -2.15
C MET A 173 -0.23 9.92 -2.54
N MET A 174 0.02 9.20 -3.65
CA MET A 174 -0.85 8.14 -4.11
C MET A 174 -0.16 6.80 -4.02
N TYR A 175 -0.78 5.84 -3.34
CA TYR A 175 -0.33 4.46 -3.27
C TYR A 175 -1.32 3.54 -3.97
N PHE A 176 -0.83 2.71 -4.86
CA PHE A 176 -1.61 1.68 -5.54
C PHE A 176 -1.23 0.31 -4.97
N GLY A 177 -2.26 -0.46 -4.59
CA GLY A 177 -2.14 -1.91 -4.55
C GLY A 177 -2.01 -2.47 -5.97
N ASP A 178 -2.11 -3.78 -6.09
CA ASP A 178 -2.04 -4.45 -7.38
C ASP A 178 -3.20 -4.05 -8.28
N THR A 179 -2.93 -3.84 -9.57
CA THR A 179 -3.94 -3.31 -10.50
C THR A 179 -3.72 -3.72 -11.94
N SER A 180 -4.82 -3.98 -12.64
CA SER A 180 -4.86 -4.12 -14.10
C SER A 180 -4.94 -2.76 -14.79
N PRO A 181 -4.48 -2.65 -16.05
CA PRO A 181 -4.74 -1.48 -16.88
C PRO A 181 -6.22 -1.38 -17.27
N ASP A 182 -6.78 -0.17 -17.29
CA ASP A 182 -8.20 0.09 -17.61
C ASP A 182 -8.63 -0.41 -19.01
N CYS A 183 -7.69 -0.52 -19.96
CA CYS A 183 -7.99 -1.02 -21.31
C CYS A 183 -8.25 -2.54 -21.35
N LEU A 184 -7.86 -3.30 -20.33
CA LEU A 184 -8.10 -4.73 -20.22
C LEU A 184 -9.30 -5.06 -19.33
N GLU A 185 -9.84 -4.08 -18.62
CA GLU A 185 -10.92 -4.25 -17.65
C GLU A 185 -12.22 -3.58 -18.11
N LYS A 186 -13.33 -3.99 -17.50
CA LYS A 186 -14.64 -3.40 -17.78
C LYS A 186 -14.87 -2.07 -17.08
N LYS A 187 -14.30 -1.92 -15.89
CA LYS A 187 -14.40 -0.70 -15.10
C LYS A 187 -13.16 0.17 -15.36
N LYS A 188 -13.39 1.46 -15.45
CA LYS A 188 -12.31 2.44 -15.62
C LYS A 188 -11.85 2.99 -14.26
N CYS A 189 -11.34 2.12 -13.43
CA CYS A 189 -10.94 2.47 -12.06
C CYS A 189 -9.79 3.47 -12.04
N LEU A 190 -8.78 3.26 -12.89
CA LEU A 190 -7.62 4.15 -12.98
C LEU A 190 -7.99 5.52 -13.52
N HIS A 191 -8.87 5.60 -14.52
CA HIS A 191 -9.37 6.86 -15.05
C HIS A 191 -9.98 7.74 -13.95
N THR A 192 -10.83 7.15 -13.11
CA THR A 192 -11.44 7.87 -11.97
C THR A 192 -10.38 8.41 -10.99
N ILE A 193 -9.34 7.62 -10.73
CA ILE A 193 -8.24 8.06 -9.87
C ILE A 193 -7.45 9.19 -10.55
N TRP A 194 -7.15 9.05 -11.85
CA TRP A 194 -6.42 10.07 -12.60
C TRP A 194 -7.16 11.41 -12.63
N GLU A 195 -8.49 11.40 -12.84
CA GLU A 195 -9.31 12.61 -12.76
C GLU A 195 -9.25 13.26 -11.37
N ARG A 196 -9.29 12.44 -10.30
CA ARG A 196 -9.23 12.93 -8.92
C ARG A 196 -7.89 13.55 -8.57
N ILE A 197 -6.77 12.99 -9.04
CA ILE A 197 -5.43 13.46 -8.65
C ILE A 197 -4.81 14.48 -9.61
N ALA A 198 -5.27 14.58 -10.86
CA ALA A 198 -4.73 15.53 -11.85
C ALA A 198 -4.74 17.00 -11.33
N PRO A 199 -5.81 17.51 -10.69
CA PRO A 199 -5.78 18.84 -10.08
C PRO A 199 -4.73 19.00 -8.99
N LEU A 200 -4.47 17.97 -8.19
CA LEU A 200 -3.48 18.00 -7.09
C LEU A 200 -2.05 18.04 -7.65
N ILE A 201 -1.79 17.34 -8.76
CA ILE A 201 -0.52 17.38 -9.48
C ILE A 201 -0.31 18.77 -10.07
N ARG A 202 -1.32 19.34 -10.71
CA ARG A 202 -1.29 20.69 -11.32
C ARG A 202 -0.99 21.76 -10.27
N GLN A 203 -1.54 21.61 -9.06
CA GLN A 203 -1.25 22.49 -7.90
C GLN A 203 0.09 22.19 -7.24
N ASN A 204 0.82 21.16 -7.69
CA ASN A 204 2.12 20.73 -7.14
C ASN A 204 2.06 20.35 -5.65
N ILE A 205 0.92 19.85 -5.18
CA ILE A 205 0.70 19.33 -3.83
C ILE A 205 0.71 17.81 -3.75
N LEU A 206 0.46 17.09 -4.88
CA LEU A 206 0.74 15.66 -5.04
C LEU A 206 2.02 15.50 -5.87
N ARG A 207 3.03 14.85 -5.27
CA ARG A 207 4.36 14.71 -5.90
C ARG A 207 4.86 13.27 -5.98
N ASP A 208 4.19 12.33 -5.33
CA ASP A 208 4.64 10.96 -5.20
C ASP A 208 3.52 9.99 -5.56
N ILE A 209 3.80 9.08 -6.49
CA ILE A 209 2.95 7.96 -6.85
C ILE A 209 3.75 6.68 -6.70
N PHE A 210 3.22 5.71 -5.95
CA PHE A 210 3.72 4.35 -5.84
C PHE A 210 2.77 3.45 -6.62
N ILE A 211 3.24 2.87 -7.71
CA ILE A 211 2.43 2.04 -8.60
C ILE A 211 3.21 0.83 -9.08
N GLU A 212 2.53 -0.29 -9.22
CA GLU A 212 3.14 -1.52 -9.67
C GLU A 212 3.56 -1.51 -11.15
N CYS A 213 4.56 -2.32 -11.46
CA CYS A 213 4.84 -2.80 -12.81
C CYS A 213 5.49 -4.17 -12.70
N SER A 214 4.68 -5.22 -12.71
CA SER A 214 5.07 -6.55 -12.27
C SER A 214 5.76 -7.38 -13.33
N TYR A 215 5.38 -7.22 -14.59
CA TYR A 215 5.85 -8.06 -15.69
C TYR A 215 6.71 -7.31 -16.71
N PRO A 216 7.59 -8.00 -17.46
CA PRO A 216 8.38 -7.39 -18.53
C PRO A 216 7.52 -6.95 -19.71
N GLY A 217 8.10 -6.12 -20.58
CA GLY A 217 7.38 -5.48 -21.70
C GLY A 217 6.90 -6.44 -22.80
N ASP A 218 7.50 -7.60 -22.90
CA ASP A 218 7.17 -8.68 -23.86
C ASP A 218 6.09 -9.65 -23.32
N CYS A 219 5.64 -9.47 -22.08
CA CYS A 219 4.56 -10.28 -21.51
C CYS A 219 3.23 -9.94 -22.20
N SER A 220 2.56 -10.96 -22.74
CA SER A 220 1.25 -10.80 -23.37
C SER A 220 0.16 -10.40 -22.35
N SER A 221 -0.87 -9.71 -22.79
CA SER A 221 -1.98 -9.28 -21.93
C SER A 221 -2.67 -10.42 -21.20
N GLU A 222 -2.70 -11.62 -21.79
CA GLU A 222 -3.32 -12.82 -21.20
C GLU A 222 -2.51 -13.36 -20.00
N CYS A 223 -1.20 -13.08 -19.97
CA CYS A 223 -0.26 -13.55 -18.94
C CYS A 223 0.03 -12.50 -17.85
N LEU A 224 -0.62 -11.35 -17.85
CA LEU A 224 -0.42 -10.31 -16.85
C LEU A 224 -1.10 -10.62 -15.50
N PHE A 225 -2.09 -11.48 -15.48
CA PHE A 225 -2.82 -11.90 -14.26
C PHE A 225 -3.30 -10.73 -13.40
N GLY A 226 -3.76 -9.65 -14.04
CA GLY A 226 -4.25 -8.49 -13.33
C GLY A 226 -3.17 -7.50 -12.88
N HIS A 227 -2.06 -7.44 -13.59
CA HIS A 227 -0.94 -6.55 -13.30
C HIS A 227 -0.51 -5.73 -14.53
N PHE A 228 0.42 -4.80 -14.31
CA PHE A 228 1.05 -4.02 -15.36
C PHE A 228 2.30 -4.67 -15.96
N ASN A 229 2.53 -4.33 -17.23
CA ASN A 229 3.84 -4.28 -17.85
C ASN A 229 4.21 -2.81 -18.19
N PRO A 230 5.46 -2.50 -18.58
CA PRO A 230 5.88 -1.13 -18.88
C PRO A 230 5.05 -0.43 -19.96
N GLY A 231 4.57 -1.18 -20.96
CA GLY A 231 3.75 -0.60 -22.05
C GLY A 231 2.43 -0.03 -21.55
N TYR A 232 1.69 -0.81 -20.76
CA TYR A 232 0.43 -0.38 -20.18
C TYR A 232 0.62 0.70 -19.12
N LEU A 233 1.63 0.60 -18.28
CA LEU A 233 1.93 1.66 -17.31
C LEU A 233 2.22 2.99 -18.00
N LEU A 234 3.01 3.00 -19.07
CA LEU A 234 3.27 4.22 -19.83
C LEU A 234 2.02 4.77 -20.51
N GLN A 235 1.11 3.90 -20.95
CA GLN A 235 -0.18 4.31 -21.50
C GLN A 235 -1.03 5.05 -20.43
N GLU A 236 -1.12 4.52 -19.23
CA GLU A 236 -1.84 5.14 -18.12
C GLU A 236 -1.21 6.46 -17.68
N LEU A 237 0.13 6.53 -17.59
CA LEU A 237 0.83 7.77 -17.25
C LEU A 237 0.68 8.85 -18.34
N ARG A 238 0.58 8.47 -19.62
CA ARG A 238 0.24 9.42 -20.71
C ARG A 238 -1.19 9.94 -20.58
N HIS A 239 -2.12 9.08 -20.18
CA HIS A 239 -3.49 9.50 -19.89
C HIS A 239 -3.54 10.51 -18.74
N LEU A 240 -2.84 10.22 -17.64
CA LEU A 240 -2.69 11.15 -16.51
C LEU A 240 -2.07 12.49 -16.97
N ALA A 241 -1.00 12.45 -17.76
CA ALA A 241 -0.36 13.64 -18.31
C ALA A 241 -1.33 14.50 -19.12
N PHE A 242 -2.16 13.86 -19.95
CA PHE A 242 -3.23 14.55 -20.70
C PHE A 242 -4.26 15.22 -19.79
N LEU A 243 -4.68 14.56 -18.72
CA LEU A 243 -5.62 15.14 -17.74
C LEU A 243 -5.00 16.30 -16.95
N VAL A 244 -3.68 16.30 -16.75
CA VAL A 244 -3.00 17.40 -16.06
C VAL A 244 -2.89 18.66 -16.94
N GLU A 245 -2.45 18.59 -18.17
CA GLU A 245 -2.13 19.76 -19.01
C GLU A 245 -2.79 19.78 -20.40
N GLY A 246 -3.71 18.87 -20.68
CA GLY A 246 -4.35 18.79 -22.00
C GLY A 246 -3.37 18.30 -23.07
N THR A 247 -3.26 19.01 -24.19
CA THR A 247 -2.42 18.59 -25.34
C THR A 247 -0.94 18.86 -25.18
N ASN A 248 -0.51 19.65 -24.19
CA ASN A 248 0.91 19.96 -23.95
C ASN A 248 1.55 18.95 -23.00
N LEU A 249 1.88 17.76 -23.49
CA LEU A 249 2.38 16.64 -22.68
C LEU A 249 3.84 16.78 -22.23
N SER A 250 4.61 17.75 -22.76
CA SER A 250 6.07 17.78 -22.59
C SER A 250 6.55 18.11 -21.18
N CYS A 251 5.71 18.70 -20.34
CA CYS A 251 6.08 19.13 -18.99
C CYS A 251 5.07 18.74 -17.89
N SER A 252 3.97 18.06 -18.25
CA SER A 252 2.81 17.85 -17.38
C SER A 252 3.11 17.09 -16.08
N LEU A 253 4.06 16.17 -16.09
CA LEU A 253 4.45 15.37 -14.93
C LEU A 253 5.87 15.66 -14.41
N ARG A 254 6.48 16.80 -14.79
CA ARG A 254 7.90 17.11 -14.50
C ARG A 254 8.26 17.00 -13.01
N ASN A 255 7.38 17.38 -12.10
CA ASN A 255 7.63 17.39 -10.66
C ASN A 255 7.05 16.18 -9.94
N LEU A 256 6.48 15.23 -10.69
CA LEU A 256 5.91 14.00 -10.15
C LEU A 256 6.97 12.91 -10.12
N ARG A 257 7.17 12.30 -8.95
CA ARG A 257 7.98 11.10 -8.79
C ARG A 257 7.08 9.88 -8.87
N VAL A 258 7.40 8.97 -9.77
CA VAL A 258 6.69 7.70 -9.91
C VAL A 258 7.63 6.58 -9.45
N TYR A 259 7.27 5.95 -8.33
CA TYR A 259 8.00 4.82 -7.77
C TYR A 259 7.39 3.54 -8.31
N ILE A 260 8.17 2.81 -9.08
CA ILE A 260 7.75 1.51 -9.61
C ILE A 260 7.91 0.46 -8.52
N THR A 261 6.81 -0.23 -8.25
CA THR A 261 6.71 -1.20 -7.16
C THR A 261 6.38 -2.59 -7.69
N HIS A 262 6.31 -3.59 -6.82
CA HIS A 262 5.81 -4.94 -7.08
C HIS A 262 6.49 -5.66 -8.28
N ILE A 263 7.78 -5.41 -8.53
CA ILE A 263 8.50 -5.96 -9.66
C ILE A 263 8.73 -7.46 -9.42
N LYS A 264 8.13 -8.32 -10.25
CA LYS A 264 8.35 -9.78 -10.19
C LYS A 264 9.69 -10.14 -10.83
N LYS A 265 10.50 -10.91 -10.10
CA LYS A 265 11.73 -11.45 -10.64
C LYS A 265 11.41 -12.48 -11.72
N GLN A 266 11.93 -12.28 -12.90
CA GLN A 266 11.83 -13.24 -14.01
C GLN A 266 12.94 -14.27 -13.89
N GLN A 267 12.66 -15.51 -14.28
CA GLN A 267 13.72 -16.48 -14.56
C GLN A 267 14.35 -16.12 -15.92
N PRO A 268 15.67 -16.26 -16.06
CA PRO A 268 16.33 -16.02 -17.32
C PRO A 268 15.89 -16.99 -18.42
#